data_fb656cddb8aee705171b381baedaba6d
#
_entry.id   fb656cddb8aee705171b381baedaba6d
#
_cell.length_a   1.000
_cell.length_b   1.000
_cell.length_c   1.000
_cell.angle_alpha   90.00
_cell.angle_beta   90.00
_cell.angle_gamma   90.00
#
_symmetry.space_group_name_H-M   'P 1'
#
loop_
_entity.id
_entity.type
_entity.pdbx_description
1 polymer ?
#
loop_
_entity_poly.entity_id
_entity_poly.type
_entity_poly.pdbx_seq_one_letter_code
_entity_poly.pdbx_strand_id
1 'polypeptide(L)'
;FIEHMQLAYSYSTIRRRISALRRVNKLMGFEDLTHTDEVYLSIRKLKRSKGLEQRQAVGINNDILIKMIDTQRNTLAGTRNKALLSLGYDFLARRSELVAMNCDDLTFTPDGGLKGIIRKSKTDQYGRGRLVFGSDRSAKLVKKWLKLKPQQIQSLFCAINHNQCIDRAICDRSVNEIIKRSIVRVKRCERPSDTDVSGHSLRVGAAQDLLIKGYDLAAIMRAGGWSDPNTVSRYLKF
;
A
#
# COMPACT_ATOMS: atom_id res chain seq x y z
N PHE A 1 -11.70 -28.58 12.84
CA PHE A 1 -10.87 -27.61 12.09
C PHE A 1 -11.09 -26.18 12.57
N ILE A 2 -12.33 -25.62 12.53
CA ILE A 2 -12.63 -24.23 12.90
C ILE A 2 -12.29 -24.00 14.40
N GLU A 3 -12.71 -24.89 15.28
CA GLU A 3 -12.46 -24.80 16.71
C GLU A 3 -10.97 -24.81 17.05
N HIS A 4 -10.20 -25.65 16.40
CA HIS A 4 -8.75 -25.66 16.56
C HIS A 4 -8.11 -24.37 16.03
N MET A 5 -8.55 -23.91 14.85
CA MET A 5 -8.04 -22.71 14.22
C MET A 5 -8.35 -21.42 15.00
N GLN A 6 -9.46 -21.35 15.72
CA GLN A 6 -9.86 -20.16 16.47
C GLN A 6 -8.89 -19.81 17.60
N LEU A 7 -8.11 -20.78 18.12
CA LEU A 7 -7.11 -20.53 19.16
C LEU A 7 -5.95 -19.64 18.66
N ALA A 8 -5.55 -19.79 17.40
CA ALA A 8 -4.35 -19.16 16.86
C ALA A 8 -4.60 -18.07 15.81
N TYR A 9 -5.80 -18.05 15.19
CA TYR A 9 -6.04 -17.21 14.02
C TYR A 9 -7.24 -16.28 14.15
N SER A 10 -7.20 -15.15 13.43
CA SER A 10 -8.32 -14.22 13.33
C SER A 10 -9.45 -14.79 12.48
N TYR A 11 -10.67 -14.26 12.66
CA TYR A 11 -11.84 -14.60 11.86
C TYR A 11 -11.57 -14.51 10.34
N SER A 12 -10.93 -13.44 9.89
CA SER A 12 -10.62 -13.24 8.47
C SER A 12 -9.64 -14.27 7.91
N THR A 13 -8.66 -14.70 8.72
CA THR A 13 -7.71 -15.76 8.35
C THR A 13 -8.42 -17.11 8.22
N ILE A 14 -9.28 -17.45 9.18
CA ILE A 14 -10.06 -18.70 9.16
C ILE A 14 -10.98 -18.72 7.94
N ARG A 15 -11.73 -17.65 7.68
CA ARG A 15 -12.60 -17.55 6.48
C ARG A 15 -11.81 -17.75 5.18
N ARG A 16 -10.65 -17.14 5.05
CA ARG A 16 -9.80 -17.31 3.87
C ARG A 16 -9.33 -18.75 3.70
N ARG A 17 -8.97 -19.44 4.79
CA ARG A 17 -8.58 -20.85 4.75
C ARG A 17 -9.74 -21.77 4.35
N ILE A 18 -10.94 -21.52 4.88
CA ILE A 18 -12.15 -22.26 4.48
C ILE A 18 -12.43 -22.05 2.98
N SER A 19 -12.30 -20.81 2.47
CA SER A 19 -12.47 -20.54 1.05
C SER A 19 -11.41 -21.24 0.18
N ALA A 20 -10.17 -21.37 0.68
CA ALA A 20 -9.12 -22.12 0.00
C ALA A 20 -9.42 -23.62 -0.02
N LEU A 21 -9.87 -24.22 1.11
CA LEU A 21 -10.29 -25.62 1.17
C LEU A 21 -11.44 -25.90 0.21
N ARG A 22 -12.47 -25.05 0.18
CA ARG A 22 -13.56 -25.12 -0.80
C ARG A 22 -13.05 -25.19 -2.23
N ARG A 23 -12.12 -24.31 -2.57
CA ARG A 23 -11.53 -24.29 -3.90
C ARG A 23 -10.78 -25.58 -4.23
N VAL A 24 -9.99 -26.09 -3.27
CA VAL A 24 -9.25 -27.36 -3.43
C VAL A 24 -10.22 -28.51 -3.60
N ASN A 25 -11.24 -28.66 -2.72
CA ASN A 25 -12.23 -29.73 -2.81
C ASN A 25 -12.92 -29.73 -4.19
N LYS A 26 -13.36 -28.55 -4.65
CA LYS A 26 -13.96 -28.41 -5.98
C LYS A 26 -13.02 -28.84 -7.12
N LEU A 27 -11.74 -28.47 -7.06
CA LEU A 27 -10.77 -28.83 -8.09
C LEU A 27 -10.41 -30.32 -8.11
N MET A 28 -10.45 -30.95 -6.92
CA MET A 28 -10.13 -32.37 -6.75
C MET A 28 -11.35 -33.28 -6.90
N GLY A 29 -12.54 -32.73 -7.13
CA GLY A 29 -13.80 -33.49 -7.21
C GLY A 29 -14.27 -34.07 -5.87
N PHE A 30 -13.75 -33.58 -4.74
CA PHE A 30 -14.22 -33.98 -3.41
C PHE A 30 -15.50 -33.26 -3.03
N GLU A 31 -16.28 -33.91 -2.16
CA GLU A 31 -17.46 -33.30 -1.54
C GLU A 31 -17.08 -32.03 -0.78
N ASP A 32 -17.87 -30.96 -1.00
CA ASP A 32 -17.62 -29.67 -0.33
C ASP A 32 -18.34 -29.60 1.02
N LEU A 33 -17.72 -30.14 2.05
CA LEU A 33 -18.20 -30.08 3.43
C LEU A 33 -18.18 -28.66 4.03
N THR A 34 -17.66 -27.66 3.31
CA THR A 34 -17.59 -26.28 3.84
C THR A 34 -18.94 -25.55 3.77
N HIS A 35 -19.96 -26.14 3.18
CA HIS A 35 -21.33 -25.62 3.09
C HIS A 35 -22.31 -26.26 4.08
N THR A 36 -21.87 -27.18 4.94
CA THR A 36 -22.74 -27.79 5.95
C THR A 36 -23.21 -26.77 6.98
N ASP A 37 -24.39 -27.01 7.56
CA ASP A 37 -24.94 -26.15 8.62
C ASP A 37 -24.01 -26.04 9.83
N GLU A 38 -23.30 -27.10 10.17
CA GLU A 38 -22.33 -27.12 11.25
C GLU A 38 -21.18 -26.11 11.00
N VAL A 39 -20.64 -26.09 9.77
CA VAL A 39 -19.60 -25.13 9.38
C VAL A 39 -20.16 -23.71 9.39
N TYR A 40 -21.38 -23.52 8.87
CA TYR A 40 -22.05 -22.22 8.89
C TYR A 40 -22.23 -21.68 10.33
N LEU A 41 -22.77 -22.50 11.22
CA LEU A 41 -22.99 -22.14 12.62
C LEU A 41 -21.66 -21.85 13.34
N SER A 42 -20.63 -22.67 13.11
CA SER A 42 -19.29 -22.47 13.66
C SER A 42 -18.67 -21.15 13.21
N ILE A 43 -18.80 -20.79 11.92
CA ILE A 43 -18.35 -19.50 11.37
C ILE A 43 -19.13 -18.34 12.02
N ARG A 44 -20.44 -18.49 12.20
CA ARG A 44 -21.31 -17.48 12.85
C ARG A 44 -20.92 -17.26 14.31
N LYS A 45 -20.68 -18.34 15.05
CA LYS A 45 -20.18 -18.31 16.43
C LYS A 45 -18.82 -17.60 16.50
N LEU A 46 -17.88 -17.98 15.62
CA LEU A 46 -16.56 -17.37 15.51
C LEU A 46 -16.64 -15.86 15.20
N LYS A 47 -17.55 -15.46 14.32
CA LYS A 47 -17.79 -14.04 13.98
C LYS A 47 -18.22 -13.24 15.21
N ARG A 48 -19.11 -13.81 16.04
CA ARG A 48 -19.59 -13.16 17.26
C ARG A 48 -18.51 -13.06 18.33
N SER A 49 -17.71 -14.12 18.51
CA SER A 49 -16.67 -14.17 19.57
C SER A 49 -15.43 -13.35 19.25
N LYS A 50 -15.01 -13.30 17.98
CA LYS A 50 -13.76 -12.60 17.58
C LYS A 50 -13.98 -11.20 16.98
N GLY A 51 -15.22 -10.83 16.71
CA GLY A 51 -15.54 -9.59 15.99
C GLY A 51 -15.10 -9.60 14.53
N LEU A 52 -15.41 -8.52 13.84
CA LEU A 52 -15.06 -8.30 12.42
C LEU A 52 -13.90 -7.31 12.26
N GLU A 53 -13.49 -6.66 13.34
CA GLU A 53 -12.49 -5.61 13.27
C GLU A 53 -11.14 -6.19 12.87
N GLN A 54 -10.69 -5.78 11.70
CA GLN A 54 -9.29 -5.96 11.29
C GLN A 54 -8.52 -4.73 11.75
N ARG A 55 -7.37 -4.93 12.39
CA ARG A 55 -6.44 -3.83 12.64
C ARG A 55 -6.14 -3.13 11.33
N GLN A 56 -6.47 -1.86 11.25
CA GLN A 56 -6.11 -1.03 10.13
C GLN A 56 -4.72 -0.44 10.33
N ALA A 57 -4.01 -0.23 9.22
CA ALA A 57 -2.79 0.53 9.26
C ALA A 57 -3.11 1.99 9.64
N VAL A 58 -2.36 2.54 10.57
CA VAL A 58 -2.45 3.97 10.92
C VAL A 58 -2.07 4.81 9.70
N GLY A 59 -2.88 5.83 9.38
CA GLY A 59 -2.63 6.73 8.27
C GLY A 59 -1.41 7.63 8.53
N ILE A 60 -0.58 7.81 7.53
CA ILE A 60 0.51 8.81 7.52
C ILE A 60 -0.03 10.03 6.77
N ASN A 61 -0.40 11.07 7.49
CA ASN A 61 -0.85 12.34 6.91
C ASN A 61 0.31 13.12 6.28
N ASN A 62 0.00 14.22 5.59
CA ASN A 62 0.99 15.02 4.90
C ASN A 62 2.09 15.59 5.83
N ASP A 63 1.75 15.99 7.05
CA ASP A 63 2.72 16.58 7.98
C ASP A 63 3.74 15.55 8.46
N ILE A 64 3.27 14.35 8.80
CA ILE A 64 4.13 13.22 9.14
C ILE A 64 4.98 12.83 7.93
N LEU A 65 4.41 12.82 6.73
CA LEU A 65 5.14 12.52 5.50
C LEU A 65 6.29 13.49 5.27
N ILE A 66 6.08 14.80 5.44
CA ILE A 66 7.14 15.81 5.30
C ILE A 66 8.26 15.51 6.29
N LYS A 67 7.95 15.31 7.56
CA LYS A 67 8.94 14.93 8.58
C LYS A 67 9.70 13.64 8.19
N MET A 68 9.01 12.63 7.66
CA MET A 68 9.65 11.39 7.19
C MET A 68 10.62 11.64 6.03
N ILE A 69 10.27 12.50 5.09
CA ILE A 69 11.12 12.89 3.96
C ILE A 69 12.38 13.61 4.48
N ASP A 70 12.23 14.52 5.43
CA ASP A 70 13.33 15.31 5.99
C ASP A 70 14.32 14.44 6.79
N THR A 71 13.85 13.37 7.42
CA THR A 71 14.74 12.42 8.13
C THR A 71 15.61 11.57 7.21
N GLN A 72 15.35 11.55 5.88
CA GLN A 72 16.18 10.79 4.94
C GLN A 72 17.55 11.44 4.74
N ARG A 73 18.60 10.65 4.87
CA ARG A 73 19.99 11.11 4.66
C ARG A 73 20.23 11.56 3.22
N ASN A 74 21.21 12.43 3.01
CA ASN A 74 21.63 12.85 1.66
C ASN A 74 22.57 11.81 1.01
N THR A 75 22.04 10.63 0.75
CA THR A 75 22.69 9.50 0.07
C THR A 75 21.85 9.08 -1.13
N LEU A 76 22.42 8.24 -2.01
CA LEU A 76 21.67 7.66 -3.13
C LEU A 76 20.37 6.99 -2.65
N ALA A 77 20.46 6.13 -1.64
CA ALA A 77 19.30 5.46 -1.03
C ALA A 77 18.32 6.45 -0.39
N GLY A 78 18.81 7.48 0.28
CA GLY A 78 17.97 8.51 0.89
C GLY A 78 17.23 9.33 -0.15
N THR A 79 17.87 9.68 -1.28
CA THR A 79 17.22 10.40 -2.38
C THR A 79 16.13 9.55 -3.02
N ARG A 80 16.39 8.26 -3.28
CA ARG A 80 15.36 7.30 -3.73
C ARG A 80 14.19 7.24 -2.74
N ASN A 81 14.48 7.12 -1.45
CA ASN A 81 13.46 6.97 -0.42
C ASN A 81 12.58 8.22 -0.30
N LYS A 82 13.15 9.43 -0.42
CA LYS A 82 12.38 10.69 -0.46
C LYS A 82 11.37 10.68 -1.61
N ALA A 83 11.81 10.33 -2.81
CA ALA A 83 10.95 10.23 -3.98
C ALA A 83 9.87 9.15 -3.81
N LEU A 84 10.23 7.96 -3.32
CA LEU A 84 9.32 6.84 -3.08
C LEU A 84 8.22 7.19 -2.07
N LEU A 85 8.57 7.81 -0.94
CA LEU A 85 7.62 8.20 0.10
C LEU A 85 6.63 9.24 -0.43
N SER A 86 7.13 10.29 -1.09
CA SER A 86 6.29 11.35 -1.63
C SER A 86 5.35 10.82 -2.72
N LEU A 87 5.88 10.05 -3.67
CA LEU A 87 5.09 9.50 -4.77
C LEU A 87 4.06 8.48 -4.30
N GLY A 88 4.44 7.63 -3.35
CA GLY A 88 3.54 6.63 -2.77
C GLY A 88 2.32 7.25 -2.08
N TYR A 89 2.52 8.40 -1.45
CA TYR A 89 1.45 9.18 -0.85
C TYR A 89 0.58 9.86 -1.91
N ASP A 90 1.17 10.66 -2.81
CA ASP A 90 0.42 11.43 -3.81
C ASP A 90 -0.38 10.53 -4.76
N PHE A 91 0.18 9.40 -5.17
CA PHE A 91 -0.48 8.44 -6.05
C PHE A 91 -1.46 7.51 -5.34
N LEU A 92 -1.61 7.62 -4.03
CA LEU A 92 -2.36 6.63 -3.24
C LEU A 92 -1.97 5.20 -3.63
N ALA A 93 -0.69 4.97 -3.90
CA ALA A 93 -0.22 3.74 -4.51
C ALA A 93 -0.14 2.58 -3.49
N ARG A 94 -0.47 1.37 -3.97
CA ARG A 94 -0.13 0.15 -3.23
C ARG A 94 1.38 -0.11 -3.35
N ARG A 95 1.97 -0.82 -2.38
CA ARG A 95 3.39 -1.19 -2.42
C ARG A 95 3.78 -1.88 -3.73
N SER A 96 2.98 -2.86 -4.15
CA SER A 96 3.21 -3.59 -5.40
C SER A 96 3.12 -2.69 -6.64
N GLU A 97 2.27 -1.67 -6.61
CA GLU A 97 2.15 -0.68 -7.68
C GLU A 97 3.44 0.17 -7.77
N LEU A 98 3.96 0.65 -6.61
CA LEU A 98 5.23 1.40 -6.57
C LEU A 98 6.43 0.57 -7.05
N VAL A 99 6.49 -0.70 -6.67
CA VAL A 99 7.55 -1.63 -7.10
C VAL A 99 7.51 -1.90 -8.59
N ALA A 100 6.30 -1.99 -9.17
CA ALA A 100 6.10 -2.31 -10.58
C ALA A 100 6.24 -1.10 -11.51
N MET A 101 6.35 0.12 -10.98
CA MET A 101 6.47 1.33 -11.82
C MET A 101 7.80 1.38 -12.55
N ASN A 102 7.74 1.74 -13.82
CA ASN A 102 8.89 2.06 -14.67
C ASN A 102 9.03 3.58 -14.86
N CYS A 103 10.19 4.00 -15.34
CA CYS A 103 10.44 5.43 -15.64
C CYS A 103 9.45 5.97 -16.67
N ASP A 104 9.11 5.16 -17.68
CA ASP A 104 8.20 5.52 -18.78
C ASP A 104 6.73 5.63 -18.34
N ASP A 105 6.43 5.22 -17.11
CA ASP A 105 5.10 5.41 -16.52
C ASP A 105 4.88 6.84 -16.01
N LEU A 106 5.91 7.68 -16.03
CA LEU A 106 5.88 9.05 -15.54
C LEU A 106 6.03 10.07 -16.68
N THR A 107 5.24 11.12 -16.60
CA THR A 107 5.32 12.28 -17.50
C THR A 107 5.36 13.55 -16.66
N PHE A 108 6.40 14.36 -16.84
CA PHE A 108 6.48 15.70 -16.26
C PHE A 108 5.74 16.68 -17.16
N THR A 109 4.85 17.46 -16.59
CA THR A 109 4.08 18.45 -17.31
C THR A 109 4.83 19.78 -17.42
N PRO A 110 4.57 20.63 -18.45
CA PRO A 110 5.24 21.92 -18.63
C PRO A 110 5.06 22.88 -17.45
N ASP A 111 3.93 22.81 -16.76
CA ASP A 111 3.60 23.57 -15.55
C ASP A 111 4.31 23.07 -14.27
N GLY A 112 5.21 22.09 -14.41
CA GLY A 112 5.99 21.54 -13.30
C GLY A 112 5.35 20.36 -12.58
N GLY A 113 4.14 19.97 -12.97
CA GLY A 113 3.40 18.84 -12.41
C GLY A 113 4.00 17.48 -12.79
N LEU A 114 3.47 16.44 -12.18
CA LEU A 114 3.83 15.04 -12.45
C LEU A 114 2.57 14.22 -12.66
N LYS A 115 2.50 13.52 -13.79
CA LYS A 115 1.48 12.51 -14.09
C LYS A 115 2.12 11.14 -14.09
N GLY A 116 1.36 10.13 -13.69
CA GLY A 116 1.80 8.74 -13.71
C GLY A 116 0.69 7.81 -14.17
N ILE A 117 1.07 6.63 -14.66
CA ILE A 117 0.15 5.55 -15.02
C ILE A 117 0.48 4.33 -14.16
N ILE A 118 -0.47 3.86 -13.39
CA ILE A 118 -0.39 2.56 -12.71
C ILE A 118 -1.01 1.53 -13.65
N ARG A 119 -0.16 0.77 -14.37
CA ARG A 119 -0.59 -0.12 -15.47
C ARG A 119 -1.42 -1.31 -14.99
N LYS A 120 -1.06 -1.90 -13.85
CA LYS A 120 -1.74 -3.06 -13.27
C LYS A 120 -1.89 -2.92 -11.78
N SER A 121 -3.01 -3.36 -11.24
CA SER A 121 -3.23 -3.43 -9.82
C SER A 121 -3.89 -4.76 -9.42
N LYS A 122 -3.94 -5.04 -8.12
CA LYS A 122 -4.62 -6.24 -7.60
C LYS A 122 -6.10 -6.31 -8.02
N THR A 123 -6.74 -5.16 -8.21
CA THR A 123 -8.15 -5.04 -8.58
C THR A 123 -8.37 -4.80 -10.07
N ASP A 124 -7.30 -4.52 -10.82
CA ASP A 124 -7.31 -4.32 -12.27
C ASP A 124 -6.39 -5.36 -12.93
N GLN A 125 -6.89 -6.58 -13.04
CA GLN A 125 -6.17 -7.69 -13.68
C GLN A 125 -6.15 -7.57 -15.21
N TYR A 126 -7.10 -6.83 -15.79
CA TYR A 126 -7.18 -6.58 -17.24
C TYR A 126 -6.26 -5.46 -17.72
N GLY A 127 -5.59 -4.75 -16.81
CA GLY A 127 -4.60 -3.75 -17.16
C GLY A 127 -5.18 -2.49 -17.82
N ARG A 128 -6.41 -2.07 -17.46
CA ARG A 128 -7.00 -0.80 -17.90
C ARG A 128 -6.14 0.39 -17.49
N GLY A 129 -5.41 0.21 -16.39
CA GLY A 129 -4.56 1.23 -15.84
C GLY A 129 -5.31 2.33 -15.11
N ARG A 130 -4.56 3.12 -14.35
CA ARG A 130 -5.08 4.27 -13.62
C ARG A 130 -4.14 5.45 -13.77
N LEU A 131 -4.67 6.58 -14.23
CA LEU A 131 -3.95 7.85 -14.24
C LEU A 131 -3.87 8.39 -12.81
N VAL A 132 -2.70 8.86 -12.42
CA VAL A 132 -2.41 9.43 -11.11
C VAL A 132 -1.62 10.73 -11.25
N PHE A 133 -1.73 11.60 -10.23
CA PHE A 133 -1.10 12.91 -10.25
C PHE A 133 -0.24 13.11 -9.02
N GLY A 134 0.96 13.65 -9.21
CA GLY A 134 1.88 14.00 -8.15
C GLY A 134 1.96 15.51 -7.96
N SER A 135 2.20 15.91 -6.71
CA SER A 135 2.46 17.29 -6.34
C SER A 135 3.82 17.78 -6.86
N ASP A 136 4.05 19.10 -6.83
CA ASP A 136 5.36 19.71 -7.13
C ASP A 136 6.48 19.13 -6.28
N ARG A 137 6.18 18.79 -5.01
CA ARG A 137 7.13 18.09 -4.13
C ARG A 137 7.55 16.76 -4.75
N SER A 138 6.59 15.92 -5.15
CA SER A 138 6.89 14.65 -5.79
C SER A 138 7.65 14.83 -7.10
N ALA A 139 7.25 15.78 -7.94
CA ALA A 139 7.94 16.08 -9.19
C ALA A 139 9.41 16.43 -8.95
N LYS A 140 9.70 17.34 -8.01
CA LYS A 140 11.07 17.76 -7.66
C LYS A 140 11.90 16.58 -7.11
N LEU A 141 11.35 15.79 -6.20
CA LEU A 141 12.04 14.65 -5.61
C LEU A 141 12.31 13.53 -6.61
N VAL A 142 11.35 13.23 -7.47
CA VAL A 142 11.51 12.23 -8.55
C VAL A 142 12.53 12.72 -9.59
N LYS A 143 12.49 13.98 -10.02
CA LYS A 143 13.52 14.54 -10.91
C LYS A 143 14.92 14.42 -10.30
N LYS A 144 15.06 14.72 -9.01
CA LYS A 144 16.35 14.56 -8.30
C LYS A 144 16.81 13.11 -8.27
N TRP A 145 15.90 12.17 -8.04
CA TRP A 145 16.20 10.74 -8.05
C TRP A 145 16.63 10.26 -9.43
N LEU A 146 15.88 10.61 -10.49
CA LEU A 146 16.16 10.20 -11.87
C LEU A 146 17.51 10.72 -12.38
N LYS A 147 17.98 11.87 -11.91
CA LYS A 147 19.34 12.38 -12.22
C LYS A 147 20.46 11.51 -11.63
N LEU A 148 20.22 10.81 -10.53
CA LEU A 148 21.22 9.97 -9.84
C LEU A 148 21.13 8.50 -10.26
N LYS A 149 19.96 8.07 -10.74
CA LYS A 149 19.70 6.72 -11.18
C LYS A 149 20.27 6.50 -12.59
N PRO A 150 20.98 5.37 -12.87
CA PRO A 150 21.40 5.04 -14.23
C PRO A 150 20.22 4.95 -15.20
N GLN A 151 20.33 5.55 -16.37
CA GLN A 151 19.24 5.64 -17.35
C GLN A 151 18.83 4.29 -17.92
N GLN A 152 19.76 3.34 -18.06
CA GLN A 152 19.51 1.98 -18.55
C GLN A 152 18.58 1.17 -17.64
N ILE A 153 18.45 1.52 -16.37
CA ILE A 153 17.56 0.82 -15.43
C ILE A 153 16.13 1.32 -15.65
N GLN A 154 15.25 0.46 -16.15
CA GLN A 154 13.85 0.81 -16.44
C GLN A 154 13.01 1.00 -15.18
N SER A 155 13.23 0.17 -14.14
CA SER A 155 12.47 0.30 -12.88
C SER A 155 12.62 1.69 -12.29
N LEU A 156 11.49 2.36 -11.98
CA LEU A 156 11.50 3.68 -11.35
C LEU A 156 12.26 3.65 -10.01
N PHE A 157 11.95 2.68 -9.17
CA PHE A 157 12.63 2.47 -7.90
C PHE A 157 13.43 1.17 -7.95
N CYS A 158 14.72 1.28 -8.22
CA CYS A 158 15.63 0.13 -8.25
C CYS A 158 16.17 -0.21 -6.86
N ALA A 159 16.66 -1.44 -6.73
CA ALA A 159 17.42 -1.87 -5.58
C ALA A 159 18.78 -1.14 -5.53
N ILE A 160 19.32 -0.94 -4.32
CA ILE A 160 20.62 -0.32 -4.09
C ILE A 160 21.43 -1.26 -3.20
N ASN A 161 22.64 -1.57 -3.63
CA ASN A 161 23.62 -2.35 -2.89
C ASN A 161 24.97 -1.61 -2.90
N HIS A 162 25.68 -1.56 -1.78
CA HIS A 162 26.97 -0.86 -1.65
C HIS A 162 26.97 0.54 -2.29
N ASN A 163 25.87 1.30 -2.09
CA ASN A 163 25.65 2.64 -2.65
C ASN A 163 25.61 2.71 -4.20
N GLN A 164 25.31 1.59 -4.87
CA GLN A 164 25.13 1.50 -6.31
C GLN A 164 23.72 1.02 -6.66
N CYS A 165 23.14 1.55 -7.73
CA CYS A 165 21.88 1.05 -8.29
C CYS A 165 22.12 -0.32 -8.95
N ILE A 166 21.22 -1.26 -8.70
CA ILE A 166 21.19 -2.58 -9.32
C ILE A 166 20.01 -2.62 -10.28
N ASP A 167 20.19 -3.23 -11.46
CA ASP A 167 19.10 -3.41 -12.44
C ASP A 167 18.10 -4.48 -11.97
N ARG A 168 17.44 -4.14 -10.89
CA ARG A 168 16.35 -4.89 -10.28
C ARG A 168 15.45 -3.94 -9.52
N ALA A 169 14.14 -4.06 -9.70
CA ALA A 169 13.16 -3.30 -8.91
C ALA A 169 13.36 -3.53 -7.40
N ILE A 170 13.06 -2.52 -6.62
CA ILE A 170 12.98 -2.66 -5.16
C ILE A 170 11.88 -3.66 -4.81
N CYS A 171 12.05 -4.47 -3.77
CA CYS A 171 11.03 -5.42 -3.37
C CYS A 171 9.99 -4.81 -2.40
N ASP A 172 8.79 -5.37 -2.36
CA ASP A 172 7.70 -4.98 -1.45
C ASP A 172 8.12 -4.88 0.01
N ARG A 173 8.97 -5.80 0.47
CA ARG A 173 9.48 -5.80 1.83
C ARG A 173 10.34 -4.58 2.10
N SER A 174 11.20 -4.20 1.16
CA SER A 174 12.05 -3.01 1.29
C SER A 174 11.24 -1.71 1.36
N VAL A 175 10.14 -1.61 0.60
CA VAL A 175 9.21 -0.47 0.69
C VAL A 175 8.63 -0.37 2.11
N ASN A 176 8.17 -1.49 2.66
CA ASN A 176 7.63 -1.53 4.02
C ASN A 176 8.69 -1.13 5.08
N GLU A 177 9.93 -1.63 4.93
CA GLU A 177 11.04 -1.29 5.82
C GLU A 177 11.42 0.20 5.74
N ILE A 178 11.40 0.80 4.54
CA ILE A 178 11.65 2.23 4.37
C ILE A 178 10.62 3.04 5.15
N ILE A 179 9.34 2.72 5.03
CA ILE A 179 8.26 3.42 5.72
C ILE A 179 8.41 3.27 7.24
N LYS A 180 8.61 2.05 7.74
CA LYS A 180 8.79 1.77 9.17
C LYS A 180 10.00 2.50 9.75
N ARG A 181 11.16 2.41 9.08
CA ARG A 181 12.37 3.11 9.53
C ARG A 181 12.23 4.62 9.51
N SER A 182 11.49 5.16 8.53
CA SER A 182 11.26 6.60 8.43
C SER A 182 10.39 7.10 9.57
N ILE A 183 9.32 6.38 9.91
CA ILE A 183 8.45 6.76 11.04
C ILE A 183 9.18 6.65 12.38
N VAL A 184 9.99 5.62 12.59
CA VAL A 184 10.81 5.49 13.81
C VAL A 184 11.76 6.68 13.98
N ARG A 185 12.33 7.20 12.89
CA ARG A 185 13.20 8.40 12.96
C ARG A 185 12.44 9.66 13.34
N VAL A 186 11.22 9.83 12.82
CA VAL A 186 10.33 10.94 13.21
C VAL A 186 9.95 10.84 14.68
N LYS A 187 9.65 9.63 15.17
CA LYS A 187 9.18 9.36 16.52
C LYS A 187 10.24 9.46 17.63
N ARG A 188 11.51 9.50 17.30
CA ARG A 188 12.52 9.88 18.31
C ARG A 188 12.19 11.25 18.94
N CYS A 189 11.30 12.01 18.31
CA CYS A 189 10.76 13.28 18.81
C CYS A 189 9.34 13.17 19.39
N GLU A 190 8.51 12.16 19.02
CA GLU A 190 7.09 12.02 19.46
C GLU A 190 6.65 10.56 19.35
N ARG A 191 6.18 9.93 20.42
CA ARG A 191 5.76 8.48 20.41
C ARG A 191 4.34 8.27 19.88
N PRO A 192 4.15 7.47 18.81
CA PRO A 192 3.02 6.55 18.67
C PRO A 192 3.49 5.09 18.58
N SER A 193 2.60 4.12 18.83
CA SER A 193 2.93 2.69 18.88
C SER A 193 3.50 2.18 17.54
N ASP A 194 4.64 1.52 17.57
CA ASP A 194 5.40 1.07 16.39
C ASP A 194 4.73 -0.03 15.57
N THR A 195 3.62 -0.60 16.07
CA THR A 195 3.05 -1.85 15.56
C THR A 195 2.07 -1.67 14.40
N ASP A 196 1.51 -0.46 14.20
CA ASP A 196 0.38 -0.27 13.29
C ASP A 196 0.72 0.42 11.96
N VAL A 197 2.00 0.83 11.75
CA VAL A 197 2.46 1.42 10.50
C VAL A 197 2.93 0.33 9.54
N SER A 198 2.43 0.39 8.32
CA SER A 198 2.77 -0.54 7.24
C SER A 198 2.92 0.18 5.90
N GLY A 199 3.30 -0.55 4.86
CA GLY A 199 3.32 -0.02 3.49
C GLY A 199 1.97 0.48 2.98
N HIS A 200 0.88 0.26 3.72
CA HIS A 200 -0.45 0.77 3.39
C HIS A 200 -0.75 2.13 4.03
N SER A 201 0.05 2.54 5.02
CA SER A 201 -0.17 3.75 5.81
C SER A 201 -0.09 5.05 5.01
N LEU A 202 0.76 5.12 3.97
CA LEU A 202 0.81 6.27 3.06
C LEU A 202 -0.52 6.46 2.33
N ARG A 203 -1.09 5.35 1.83
CA ARG A 203 -2.35 5.34 1.09
C ARG A 203 -3.55 5.68 1.98
N VAL A 204 -3.55 5.17 3.22
CA VAL A 204 -4.59 5.48 4.21
C VAL A 204 -4.55 6.97 4.55
N GLY A 205 -3.37 7.50 4.91
CA GLY A 205 -3.23 8.92 5.26
C GLY A 205 -3.57 9.86 4.11
N ALA A 206 -3.14 9.55 2.88
CA ALA A 206 -3.50 10.34 1.71
C ALA A 206 -5.02 10.37 1.46
N ALA A 207 -5.73 9.25 1.66
CA ALA A 207 -7.19 9.22 1.53
C ALA A 207 -7.88 10.06 2.63
N GLN A 208 -7.37 10.00 3.87
CA GLN A 208 -7.85 10.80 4.98
C GLN A 208 -7.64 12.30 4.72
N ASP A 209 -6.47 12.69 4.25
CA ASP A 209 -6.16 14.09 3.93
C ASP A 209 -7.01 14.62 2.76
N LEU A 210 -7.35 13.79 1.77
CA LEU A 210 -8.29 14.16 0.73
C LEU A 210 -9.69 14.42 1.29
N LEU A 211 -10.17 13.58 2.21
CA LEU A 211 -11.46 13.80 2.88
C LEU A 211 -11.47 15.10 3.69
N ILE A 212 -10.40 15.35 4.47
CA ILE A 212 -10.24 16.59 5.25
C ILE A 212 -10.24 17.82 4.35
N LYS A 213 -9.70 17.71 3.13
CA LYS A 213 -9.73 18.77 2.12
C LYS A 213 -11.09 18.93 1.42
N GLY A 214 -12.11 18.15 1.79
CA GLY A 214 -13.47 18.26 1.26
C GLY A 214 -13.72 17.48 -0.04
N TYR A 215 -12.81 16.61 -0.48
CA TYR A 215 -13.08 15.76 -1.63
C TYR A 215 -14.15 14.71 -1.30
N ASP A 216 -15.06 14.49 -2.23
CA ASP A 216 -16.09 13.48 -2.08
C ASP A 216 -15.53 12.03 -2.17
N LEU A 217 -16.35 11.08 -1.70
CA LEU A 217 -15.96 9.67 -1.68
C LEU A 217 -15.65 9.14 -3.09
N ALA A 218 -16.38 9.59 -4.12
CA ALA A 218 -16.19 9.13 -5.48
C ALA A 218 -14.85 9.64 -6.05
N ALA A 219 -14.45 10.87 -5.76
CA ALA A 219 -13.14 11.43 -6.14
C ALA A 219 -12.01 10.66 -5.44
N ILE A 220 -12.14 10.39 -4.14
CA ILE A 220 -11.15 9.60 -3.39
C ILE A 220 -11.05 8.18 -3.95
N MET A 221 -12.17 7.54 -4.27
CA MET A 221 -12.20 6.21 -4.88
C MET A 221 -11.49 6.20 -6.23
N ARG A 222 -11.76 7.16 -7.10
CA ARG A 222 -11.08 7.30 -8.39
C ARG A 222 -9.57 7.49 -8.21
N ALA A 223 -9.17 8.43 -7.36
CA ALA A 223 -7.76 8.73 -7.09
C ALA A 223 -7.00 7.50 -6.58
N GLY A 224 -7.60 6.68 -5.71
CA GLY A 224 -6.98 5.49 -5.16
C GLY A 224 -7.21 4.21 -5.98
N GLY A 225 -8.12 4.20 -6.95
CA GLY A 225 -8.51 2.98 -7.69
C GLY A 225 -9.19 1.96 -6.78
N TRP A 226 -10.17 2.40 -6.01
CA TRP A 226 -11.08 1.55 -5.24
C TRP A 226 -12.39 1.37 -5.99
N SER A 227 -12.85 0.13 -6.09
CA SER A 227 -14.14 -0.24 -6.68
C SER A 227 -15.27 -0.38 -5.65
N ASP A 228 -14.91 -0.59 -4.36
CA ASP A 228 -15.87 -0.81 -3.27
C ASP A 228 -15.82 0.34 -2.26
N PRO A 229 -16.95 1.08 -2.11
CA PRO A 229 -17.07 2.18 -1.14
C PRO A 229 -16.81 1.75 0.31
N ASN A 230 -17.22 0.52 0.68
CA ASN A 230 -17.03 0.00 2.03
C ASN A 230 -15.54 -0.14 2.40
N THR A 231 -14.70 -0.43 1.41
CA THR A 231 -13.26 -0.50 1.62
C THR A 231 -12.69 0.88 1.95
N VAL A 232 -13.11 1.92 1.25
CA VAL A 232 -12.64 3.30 1.49
C VAL A 232 -13.20 3.83 2.80
N SER A 233 -14.50 3.64 3.06
CA SER A 233 -15.14 4.08 4.30
C SER A 233 -14.45 3.53 5.55
N ARG A 234 -13.86 2.33 5.48
CA ARG A 234 -13.05 1.80 6.58
C ARG A 234 -11.77 2.61 6.83
N TYR A 235 -11.13 3.14 5.77
CA TYR A 235 -9.93 3.98 5.91
C TYR A 235 -10.25 5.38 6.43
N LEU A 236 -11.47 5.86 6.20
CA LEU A 236 -11.93 7.19 6.57
C LEU A 236 -12.53 7.26 7.98
N LYS A 237 -12.61 6.15 8.72
CA LYS A 237 -12.93 6.16 10.14
C LYS A 237 -11.73 6.71 10.91
N PHE A 238 -11.95 7.83 11.60
CA PHE A 238 -11.02 8.47 12.53
C PHE A 238 -11.15 7.86 13.91
#